data_3a7ef419623e0b1480655b7799fd0d17
#
_entry.id   3a7ef419623e0b1480655b7799fd0d17
#
_cell.length_a   1.000
_cell.length_b   1.000
_cell.length_c   1.000
_cell.angle_alpha   90.00
_cell.angle_beta   90.00
_cell.angle_gamma   90.00
#
_symmetry.space_group_name_H-M   'P 1'
#
loop_
_entity.id
_entity.type
_entity.pdbx_description
1 polymer ?
#
loop_
_entity_poly.entity_id
_entity_poly.type
_entity_poly.pdbx_seq_one_letter_code
_entity_poly.pdbx_strand_id
1 'polypeptide(L)'
;MIQPFALRYSGAVRWLLSPLGLGPSHSGVELYQGFVRVRMGWAFRADVARSSIVAARCYPRTIRWTAGAHTDFRGRWLVNGAGSGIVDLTIDPPAEGWSGGFPIRPRSLLVALEDPDGFLAALGAPGGRSS
;
A
#
# COMPACT_ATOMS: atom_id res chain seq x y z
N MET A 1 -9.12 -4.16 16.85
CA MET A 1 -10.10 -4.12 15.75
C MET A 1 -9.37 -3.94 14.42
N ILE A 2 -9.76 -4.71 13.41
CA ILE A 2 -9.15 -4.65 12.08
C ILE A 2 -10.05 -3.83 11.16
N GLN A 3 -9.47 -2.88 10.45
CA GLN A 3 -10.21 -2.10 9.47
C GLN A 3 -9.59 -2.33 8.09
N PRO A 4 -10.32 -3.00 7.18
CA PRO A 4 -9.81 -3.31 5.86
C PRO A 4 -10.01 -2.17 4.87
N PHE A 5 -9.05 -2.02 3.95
CA PHE A 5 -9.13 -1.07 2.85
C PHE A 5 -8.71 -1.79 1.56
N ALA A 6 -9.57 -1.77 0.57
CA ALA A 6 -9.33 -2.46 -0.69
C ALA A 6 -8.30 -1.70 -1.53
N LEU A 7 -7.43 -2.44 -2.22
CA LEU A 7 -6.58 -1.87 -3.25
C LEU A 7 -7.43 -1.47 -4.44
N ARG A 8 -7.04 -0.38 -5.09
CA ARG A 8 -7.71 0.07 -6.31
C ARG A 8 -7.17 -0.68 -7.51
N TYR A 9 -8.06 -1.26 -8.29
CA TYR A 9 -7.73 -1.93 -9.55
C TYR A 9 -8.51 -1.30 -10.67
N SER A 10 -7.89 -1.09 -11.82
CA SER A 10 -8.63 -0.77 -13.03
C SER A 10 -9.35 -2.04 -13.50
N GLY A 11 -10.49 -1.89 -14.22
CA GLY A 11 -11.36 -3.02 -14.52
C GLY A 11 -10.68 -4.18 -15.23
N ALA A 12 -9.90 -3.88 -16.27
CA ALA A 12 -9.19 -4.93 -17.02
C ALA A 12 -8.09 -5.59 -16.18
N VAL A 13 -7.40 -4.81 -15.35
CA VAL A 13 -6.31 -5.31 -14.52
C VAL A 13 -6.82 -6.29 -13.48
N ARG A 14 -7.99 -6.05 -12.91
CA ARG A 14 -8.61 -6.95 -11.94
C ARG A 14 -8.74 -8.37 -12.48
N TRP A 15 -9.22 -8.48 -13.72
CA TRP A 15 -9.40 -9.78 -14.36
C TRP A 15 -8.07 -10.46 -14.69
N LEU A 16 -7.07 -9.69 -15.09
CA LEU A 16 -5.75 -10.24 -15.41
C LEU A 16 -5.01 -10.75 -14.18
N LEU A 17 -5.14 -10.07 -13.06
CA LEU A 17 -4.38 -10.40 -11.86
C LEU A 17 -5.03 -11.48 -11.02
N SER A 18 -6.35 -11.66 -11.11
CA SER A 18 -7.06 -12.62 -10.26
C SER A 18 -6.54 -14.06 -10.42
N PRO A 19 -6.33 -14.57 -11.65
CA PRO A 19 -5.79 -15.93 -11.80
C PRO A 19 -4.39 -16.10 -11.24
N LEU A 20 -3.63 -15.02 -11.11
CA LEU A 20 -2.27 -15.05 -10.58
C LEU A 20 -2.22 -14.94 -9.05
N GLY A 21 -3.36 -14.85 -8.39
CA GLY A 21 -3.42 -14.66 -6.94
C GLY A 21 -3.12 -13.25 -6.51
N LEU A 22 -3.13 -12.29 -7.42
CA LEU A 22 -2.87 -10.87 -7.14
C LEU A 22 -4.15 -10.03 -7.17
N GLY A 23 -5.30 -10.68 -7.30
CA GLY A 23 -6.58 -9.99 -7.37
C GLY A 23 -7.08 -9.52 -5.99
N PRO A 24 -8.26 -8.86 -5.98
CA PRO A 24 -8.79 -8.25 -4.75
C PRO A 24 -9.00 -9.20 -3.58
N SER A 25 -9.28 -10.48 -3.84
CA SER A 25 -9.50 -11.45 -2.77
C SER A 25 -8.24 -11.78 -1.97
N HIS A 26 -7.06 -11.53 -2.53
CA HIS A 26 -5.79 -11.84 -1.90
C HIS A 26 -4.97 -10.58 -1.59
N SER A 27 -5.59 -9.42 -1.69
CA SER A 27 -4.88 -8.16 -1.60
C SER A 27 -5.68 -7.18 -0.77
N GLY A 28 -4.99 -6.21 -0.20
CA GLY A 28 -5.62 -5.15 0.56
C GLY A 28 -4.70 -4.54 1.58
N VAL A 29 -5.21 -3.53 2.26
CA VAL A 29 -4.54 -2.89 3.38
C VAL A 29 -5.41 -3.12 4.60
N GLU A 30 -4.83 -3.62 5.65
CA GLU A 30 -5.53 -3.86 6.92
C GLU A 30 -4.93 -2.99 7.99
N LEU A 31 -5.75 -2.16 8.59
CA LEU A 31 -5.34 -1.25 9.66
C LEU A 31 -5.62 -1.90 11.00
N TYR A 32 -4.56 -2.31 11.68
CA TYR A 32 -4.62 -2.84 13.04
C TYR A 32 -4.32 -1.73 14.03
N GLN A 33 -4.51 -2.00 15.30
CA GLN A 33 -4.27 -1.01 16.32
C GLN A 33 -2.80 -0.57 16.39
N GLY A 34 -1.87 -1.49 16.22
CA GLY A 34 -0.45 -1.21 16.35
C GLY A 34 0.32 -1.17 15.03
N PHE A 35 -0.28 -1.64 13.93
CA PHE A 35 0.44 -1.71 12.65
C PHE A 35 -0.53 -1.73 11.49
N VAL A 36 0.03 -1.52 10.30
CA VAL A 36 -0.68 -1.57 9.03
C VAL A 36 -0.09 -2.71 8.20
N ARG A 37 -0.93 -3.60 7.71
CA ARG A 37 -0.51 -4.69 6.83
C ARG A 37 -0.93 -4.38 5.41
N VAL A 38 0.04 -4.39 4.49
CA VAL A 38 -0.19 -4.19 3.07
C VAL A 38 0.09 -5.50 2.35
N ARG A 39 -0.86 -5.97 1.55
CA ARG A 39 -0.72 -7.22 0.82
C ARG A 39 -1.15 -7.06 -0.64
N MET A 40 -0.40 -7.69 -1.53
CA MET A 40 -0.83 -7.89 -2.91
C MET A 40 -0.48 -9.32 -3.31
N GLY A 41 -1.30 -10.27 -2.85
CA GLY A 41 -1.10 -11.68 -3.06
C GLY A 41 0.29 -12.14 -2.61
N TRP A 42 0.99 -12.84 -3.48
CA TRP A 42 2.36 -13.30 -3.22
C TRP A 42 3.41 -12.27 -3.63
N ALA A 43 3.01 -11.24 -4.38
CA ALA A 43 3.97 -10.27 -4.93
C ALA A 43 4.48 -9.28 -3.88
N PHE A 44 3.68 -9.00 -2.86
CA PHE A 44 4.06 -8.01 -1.86
C PHE A 44 3.34 -8.24 -0.54
N ARG A 45 4.07 -8.13 0.54
CA ARG A 45 3.51 -8.07 1.89
C ARG A 45 4.44 -7.26 2.77
N ALA A 46 3.88 -6.32 3.52
CA ALA A 46 4.64 -5.56 4.50
C ALA A 46 3.79 -5.27 5.72
N ASP A 47 4.39 -5.38 6.90
CA ASP A 47 3.78 -5.00 8.16
C ASP A 47 4.51 -3.75 8.63
N VAL A 48 3.79 -2.63 8.70
CA VAL A 48 4.36 -1.33 9.03
C VAL A 48 3.86 -0.90 10.39
N ALA A 49 4.75 -0.75 11.34
CA ALA A 49 4.39 -0.24 12.66
C ALA A 49 3.80 1.16 12.50
N ARG A 50 2.66 1.44 13.12
CA ARG A 50 2.03 2.76 13.02
C ARG A 50 2.95 3.86 13.55
N SER A 51 3.73 3.54 14.58
CA SER A 51 4.72 4.47 15.13
C SER A 51 5.86 4.80 14.16
N SER A 52 6.07 3.98 13.13
CA SER A 52 7.09 4.21 12.12
C SER A 52 6.59 5.03 10.95
N ILE A 53 5.29 5.25 10.84
CA ILE A 53 4.73 6.07 9.76
C ILE A 53 4.89 7.53 10.18
N VAL A 54 5.88 8.19 9.60
CA VAL A 54 6.20 9.58 9.97
C VAL A 54 5.44 10.58 9.12
N ALA A 55 4.92 10.17 7.98
CA ALA A 55 4.07 10.99 7.13
C ALA A 55 3.19 10.10 6.26
N ALA A 56 1.98 10.54 5.99
CA ALA A 56 1.05 9.87 5.11
C ALA A 56 0.19 10.90 4.40
N ARG A 57 0.08 10.79 3.08
CA ARG A 57 -0.66 11.76 2.28
C ARG A 57 -1.13 11.14 0.98
N CYS A 58 -2.13 11.77 0.35
CA CYS A 58 -2.50 11.40 -1.01
C CYS A 58 -1.40 11.83 -1.98
N TYR A 59 -1.03 10.93 -2.86
CA TYR A 59 -0.06 11.22 -3.90
C TYR A 59 -0.76 12.03 -4.99
N PRO A 60 -0.25 13.22 -5.35
CA PRO A 60 -1.00 14.14 -6.21
C PRO A 60 -0.97 13.78 -7.70
N ARG A 61 -0.21 12.78 -8.10
CA ARG A 61 -0.02 12.44 -9.51
C ARG A 61 -0.59 11.06 -9.83
N THR A 62 -0.98 10.88 -11.09
CA THR A 62 -1.33 9.58 -11.63
C THR A 62 -0.05 8.87 -12.04
N ILE A 63 0.06 7.60 -11.66
CA ILE A 63 1.21 6.77 -12.00
C ILE A 63 0.81 5.88 -13.18
N ARG A 64 1.64 5.85 -14.21
CA ARG A 64 1.37 5.10 -15.45
C ARG A 64 2.13 3.78 -15.54
N TRP A 65 2.53 3.23 -14.41
CA TRP A 65 3.19 1.95 -14.39
C TRP A 65 2.17 0.83 -14.45
N THR A 66 2.63 -0.34 -14.92
CA THR A 66 1.81 -1.54 -14.88
C THR A 66 1.46 -1.89 -13.44
N ALA A 67 0.31 -2.54 -13.26
CA ALA A 67 -0.11 -2.99 -11.94
C ALA A 67 0.88 -4.00 -11.36
N GLY A 68 1.01 -4.02 -10.04
CA GLY A 68 1.86 -4.95 -9.35
C GLY A 68 2.60 -4.31 -8.19
N ALA A 69 3.74 -4.90 -7.86
CA ALA A 69 4.65 -4.38 -6.86
C ALA A 69 5.95 -3.94 -7.55
N HIS A 70 6.33 -2.70 -7.35
CA HIS A 70 7.48 -2.08 -8.01
C HIS A 70 8.39 -1.42 -6.99
N THR A 71 9.69 -1.43 -7.27
CA THR A 71 10.66 -0.81 -6.37
C THR A 71 11.74 -0.07 -7.16
N ASP A 72 12.31 0.97 -6.54
CA ASP A 72 13.50 1.64 -7.06
C ASP A 72 14.79 1.04 -6.48
N PHE A 73 14.67 -0.04 -5.71
CA PHE A 73 15.77 -0.71 -5.00
C PHE A 73 16.45 0.18 -3.94
N ARG A 74 15.81 1.27 -3.53
CA ARG A 74 16.30 2.17 -2.48
C ARG A 74 15.34 2.24 -1.31
N GLY A 75 14.46 1.25 -1.18
CA GLY A 75 13.48 1.22 -0.11
C GLY A 75 12.14 1.85 -0.47
N ARG A 76 11.97 2.32 -1.68
CA ARG A 76 10.69 2.85 -2.15
C ARG A 76 9.93 1.77 -2.91
N TRP A 77 8.67 1.57 -2.54
CA TRP A 77 7.82 0.56 -3.14
C TRP A 77 6.50 1.15 -3.60
N LEU A 78 6.02 0.66 -4.73
CA LEU A 78 4.71 1.00 -5.28
C LEU A 78 3.91 -0.28 -5.40
N VAL A 79 2.77 -0.33 -4.72
CA VAL A 79 1.83 -1.45 -4.79
C VAL A 79 0.55 -0.92 -5.40
N ASN A 80 0.26 -1.30 -6.64
CA ASN A 80 -0.86 -0.71 -7.36
C ASN A 80 -1.58 -1.69 -8.27
N GLY A 81 -2.91 -1.55 -8.33
CA GLY A 81 -3.76 -2.15 -9.35
C GLY A 81 -4.30 -1.09 -10.30
N ALA A 82 -4.02 0.18 -10.02
CA ALA A 82 -4.45 1.33 -10.81
C ALA A 82 -3.44 2.44 -10.63
N GLY A 83 -3.54 3.48 -11.46
CA GLY A 83 -2.60 4.60 -11.40
C GLY A 83 -3.06 5.78 -10.57
N SER A 84 -4.20 5.70 -9.92
CA SER A 84 -4.78 6.79 -9.12
C SER A 84 -5.23 6.29 -7.76
N GLY A 85 -5.63 7.19 -6.89
CA GLY A 85 -6.03 6.85 -5.53
C GLY A 85 -4.85 6.45 -4.67
N ILE A 86 -3.67 6.98 -4.94
CA ILE A 86 -2.43 6.54 -4.31
C ILE A 86 -2.18 7.29 -3.02
N VAL A 87 -1.85 6.52 -1.99
CA VAL A 87 -1.41 7.05 -0.70
C VAL A 87 0.09 6.84 -0.59
N ASP A 88 0.80 7.87 -0.18
CA ASP A 88 2.24 7.85 0.02
C ASP A 88 2.54 7.81 1.51
N LEU A 89 3.15 6.71 1.93
CA LEU A 89 3.58 6.52 3.33
C LEU A 89 5.08 6.65 3.42
N THR A 90 5.54 7.51 4.33
CA THR A 90 6.97 7.60 4.67
C THR A 90 7.20 6.87 5.97
N ILE A 91 8.16 5.95 5.99
CA ILE A 91 8.35 4.97 7.05
C ILE A 91 9.77 5.07 7.62
N ASP A 92 9.87 5.32 8.91
CA ASP A 92 11.17 5.41 9.60
C ASP A 92 11.00 4.96 11.06
N PRO A 93 11.68 3.90 11.48
CA PRO A 93 12.60 3.03 10.73
C PRO A 93 11.89 2.22 9.66
N PRO A 94 12.63 1.66 8.68
CA PRO A 94 12.04 0.88 7.60
C PRO A 94 11.18 -0.27 8.09
N ALA A 95 10.11 -0.56 7.36
CA ALA A 95 9.25 -1.69 7.67
C ALA A 95 9.90 -3.00 7.28
N GLU A 96 9.34 -4.10 7.76
CA GLU A 96 9.73 -5.43 7.32
C GLU A 96 8.66 -5.97 6.39
N GLY A 97 9.09 -6.62 5.32
CA GLY A 97 8.16 -7.18 4.36
C GLY A 97 8.80 -8.20 3.44
N TRP A 98 8.00 -8.65 2.47
CA TRP A 98 8.39 -9.67 1.52
C TRP A 98 7.87 -9.30 0.14
N SER A 99 8.66 -9.53 -0.88
CA SER A 99 8.24 -9.38 -2.25
C SER A 99 8.68 -10.60 -3.04
N GLY A 100 7.71 -11.36 -3.55
CA GLY A 100 8.01 -12.59 -4.27
C GLY A 100 8.84 -13.60 -3.49
N GLY A 101 8.69 -13.63 -2.17
CA GLY A 101 9.46 -14.52 -1.31
C GLY A 101 10.80 -13.97 -0.81
N PHE A 102 11.18 -12.77 -1.25
CA PHE A 102 12.42 -12.13 -0.81
C PHE A 102 12.15 -11.09 0.27
N PRO A 103 12.97 -11.05 1.34
CA PRO A 103 12.79 -10.03 2.38
C PRO A 103 13.11 -8.64 1.84
N ILE A 104 12.31 -7.66 2.26
CA ILE A 104 12.47 -6.28 1.86
C ILE A 104 12.32 -5.36 3.06
N ARG A 105 12.80 -4.12 2.91
CA ARG A 105 12.70 -3.10 3.95
C ARG A 105 12.16 -1.79 3.39
N PRO A 106 10.84 -1.67 3.22
CA PRO A 106 10.26 -0.46 2.67
C PRO A 106 10.47 0.75 3.58
N ARG A 107 10.95 1.83 2.99
CA ARG A 107 11.10 3.13 3.66
C ARG A 107 10.08 4.14 3.15
N SER A 108 9.55 3.90 1.97
CA SER A 108 8.50 4.68 1.36
C SER A 108 7.59 3.72 0.60
N LEU A 109 6.29 3.88 0.80
CA LEU A 109 5.33 2.96 0.24
C LEU A 109 4.19 3.75 -0.40
N LEU A 110 4.00 3.54 -1.69
CA LEU A 110 2.90 4.12 -2.46
C LEU A 110 1.89 3.00 -2.73
N VAL A 111 0.67 3.19 -2.29
CA VAL A 111 -0.39 2.18 -2.39
C VAL A 111 -1.63 2.78 -3.03
N ALA A 112 -2.13 2.14 -4.09
CA ALA A 112 -3.37 2.57 -4.72
C ALA A 112 -4.56 1.97 -3.98
N LEU A 113 -5.42 2.83 -3.43
CA LEU A 113 -6.57 2.43 -2.63
C LEU A 113 -7.88 2.89 -3.26
N GLU A 114 -8.94 2.13 -3.00
CA GLU A 114 -10.29 2.51 -3.41
C GLU A 114 -10.77 3.74 -2.63
N ASP A 115 -10.39 3.85 -1.36
CA ASP A 115 -10.80 4.96 -0.48
C ASP A 115 -9.57 5.52 0.23
N PRO A 116 -8.73 6.28 -0.48
CA PRO A 116 -7.52 6.83 0.13
C PRO A 116 -7.81 7.82 1.26
N ASP A 117 -8.85 8.64 1.13
CA ASP A 117 -9.20 9.61 2.16
C ASP A 117 -9.69 8.93 3.44
N GLY A 118 -10.49 7.88 3.29
CA GLY A 118 -10.96 7.10 4.43
C GLY A 118 -9.82 6.41 5.15
N PHE A 119 -8.84 5.90 4.39
CA PHE A 119 -7.67 5.28 5.00
C PHE A 119 -6.85 6.30 5.80
N LEU A 120 -6.59 7.47 5.22
CA LEU A 120 -5.83 8.51 5.91
C LEU A 120 -6.53 8.98 7.17
N ALA A 121 -7.86 9.14 7.11
CA ALA A 121 -8.63 9.52 8.27
C ALA A 121 -8.57 8.46 9.37
N ALA A 122 -8.71 7.20 9.02
CA ALA A 122 -8.66 6.09 9.97
C ALA A 122 -7.26 5.93 10.58
N LEU A 123 -6.23 6.16 9.78
CA LEU A 123 -4.85 6.11 10.24
C LEU A 123 -4.54 7.22 11.22
N GLY A 124 -5.24 8.35 11.14
CA GLY A 124 -4.94 9.54 11.93
C GLY A 124 -3.58 10.10 11.58
N ALA A 125 -3.22 10.06 10.31
CA ALA A 125 -1.88 10.36 9.84
C ALA A 125 -1.47 11.80 10.16
N PRO A 126 -0.31 12.02 10.79
CA PRO A 126 0.12 13.37 11.14
C PRO A 126 0.25 14.30 9.94
N GLY A 127 0.75 13.78 8.82
CA GLY A 127 0.92 14.57 7.63
C GLY A 127 -0.33 14.71 6.79
N GLY A 128 -1.27 13.80 6.92
CA GLY A 128 -2.50 13.79 6.11
C GLY A 128 -3.65 14.50 6.78
N ARG A 129 -3.53 14.74 8.04
CA ARG A 129 -4.57 15.41 8.79
C ARG A 129 -4.11 16.78 9.15
N SER A 130 -4.80 17.74 8.63
CA SER A 130 -4.52 19.13 8.98
C SER A 130 -5.10 19.41 10.33
N SER A 131 -5.04 18.70 11.18
CA SER A 131 -5.56 18.87 12.54
C SER A 131 -5.62 20.28 12.94
#